data_fc2f082d496eacdb395d5c96ab0d654f
#
_entry.id   fc2f082d496eacdb395d5c96ab0d654f
#
_cell.length_a   1.000
_cell.length_b   1.000
_cell.length_c   1.000
_cell.angle_alpha   90.00
_cell.angle_beta   90.00
_cell.angle_gamma   90.00
#
_symmetry.space_group_name_H-M   'P 1'
#
loop_
_entity.id
_entity.type
_entity.pdbx_description
1 polymer ?
#
loop_
_entity_poly.entity_id
_entity_poly.type
_entity_poly.pdbx_seq_one_letter_code
_entity_poly.pdbx_strand_id
1 'polypeptide(L)' 'MLYRICKRLIERGQTAGLAEKIDVFYALGRITEAEYKELTELLAQQESAHGT' A
#
# COMPACT_ATOMS: atom_id res chain seq x y z
N MET A 1 -6.06 -11.30 0.77
CA MET A 1 -7.26 -10.48 0.61
C MET A 1 -6.98 -9.01 0.78
N LEU A 2 -6.44 -8.62 1.95
CA LEU A 2 -6.11 -7.21 2.16
C LEU A 2 -5.06 -6.70 1.18
N TYR A 3 -4.12 -7.56 0.80
CA TYR A 3 -3.12 -7.19 -0.18
C TYR A 3 -3.75 -6.71 -1.49
N ARG A 4 -4.73 -7.47 -1.99
CA ARG A 4 -5.41 -7.12 -3.24
C ARG A 4 -6.15 -5.79 -3.14
N ILE A 5 -6.81 -5.58 -2.01
CA ILE A 5 -7.57 -4.36 -1.79
C ILE A 5 -6.62 -3.17 -1.78
N CYS A 6 -5.52 -3.29 -1.04
CA CYS A 6 -4.52 -2.22 -0.98
C CYS A 6 -3.92 -1.94 -2.35
N LYS A 7 -3.59 -2.99 -3.09
CA LYS A 7 -3.03 -2.84 -4.43
C LYS A 7 -3.99 -2.10 -5.35
N ARG A 8 -5.27 -2.47 -5.28
CA ARG A 8 -6.28 -1.81 -6.11
C ARG A 8 -6.42 -0.33 -5.75
N LEU A 9 -6.41 -0.02 -4.46
CA LEU A 9 -6.49 1.38 -4.02
C LEU A 9 -5.31 2.18 -4.54
N ILE A 10 -4.12 1.61 -4.49
CA ILE A 10 -2.92 2.27 -5.01
C ILE A 10 -3.07 2.53 -6.50
N GLU A 11 -3.52 1.54 -7.25
CA GLU A 11 -3.69 1.65 -8.70
C GLU A 11 -4.71 2.72 -9.07
N ARG A 12 -5.69 2.92 -8.21
CA ARG A 12 -6.72 3.94 -8.43
C ARG A 12 -6.32 5.32 -7.94
N GLY A 13 -5.15 5.44 -7.35
CA GLY A 13 -4.68 6.71 -6.84
C GLY A 13 -5.27 7.10 -5.50
N GLN A 14 -5.97 6.18 -4.83
CA GLN A 14 -6.58 6.45 -3.54
C GLN A 14 -5.61 6.08 -2.43
N THR A 15 -4.56 6.90 -2.29
CA THR A 15 -3.46 6.59 -1.39
C THR A 15 -3.50 7.40 -0.09
N ALA A 16 -4.48 8.27 0.08
CA ALA A 16 -4.57 9.08 1.30
C ALA A 16 -4.70 8.20 2.54
N GLY A 17 -3.74 8.29 3.45
CA GLY A 17 -3.74 7.52 4.68
C GLY A 17 -3.49 6.03 4.49
N LEU A 18 -3.21 5.60 3.26
CA LEU A 18 -3.04 4.18 2.96
C LEU A 18 -1.75 3.63 3.56
N ALA A 19 -0.69 4.44 3.57
CA ALA A 19 0.58 4.03 4.15
C ALA A 19 0.42 3.61 5.60
N GLU A 20 -0.33 4.39 6.38
CA GLU A 20 -0.63 4.05 7.77
C GLU A 20 -1.41 2.75 7.87
N LYS A 21 -2.39 2.57 7.01
CA LYS A 21 -3.21 1.36 7.02
C LYS A 21 -2.37 0.14 6.70
N ILE A 22 -1.46 0.25 5.74
CA ILE A 22 -0.58 -0.84 5.38
C ILE A 22 0.31 -1.21 6.57
N ASP A 23 0.86 -0.22 7.27
CA ASP A 23 1.66 -0.45 8.46
C ASP A 23 0.87 -1.19 9.54
N VAL A 24 -0.37 -0.78 9.77
CA VAL A 24 -1.24 -1.40 10.76
C VAL A 24 -1.55 -2.84 10.36
N PHE A 25 -1.87 -3.08 9.10
CA PHE A 25 -2.16 -4.43 8.61
C PHE A 25 -0.96 -5.34 8.79
N TYR A 26 0.23 -4.85 8.55
CA TYR A 26 1.45 -5.62 8.73
C TYR A 26 1.68 -5.91 10.23
N ALA A 27 1.50 -4.91 11.06
CA ALA A 27 1.67 -5.07 12.51
C ALA A 27 0.69 -6.08 13.09
N LEU A 28 -0.51 -6.16 12.51
CA LEU A 28 -1.53 -7.10 12.95
C LEU A 28 -1.37 -8.49 12.32
N GLY A 29 -0.37 -8.67 11.46
CA GLY A 29 -0.15 -9.93 10.79
C GLY A 29 -1.16 -10.24 9.70
N ARG A 30 -1.83 -9.22 9.18
CA ARG A 30 -2.84 -9.38 8.13
C ARG A 30 -2.23 -9.50 6.75
N ILE A 31 -1.01 -9.02 6.58
CA ILE A 31 -0.26 -9.13 5.34
C ILE A 31 1.14 -9.62 5.69
N THR A 32 1.79 -10.28 4.73
CA THR A 32 3.15 -10.78 4.92
C THR A 32 4.17 -9.68 4.70
N GLU A 33 5.42 -9.95 5.10
CA GLU A 33 6.51 -9.01 4.87
C GLU A 33 6.70 -8.72 3.39
N ALA A 34 6.61 -9.76 2.56
CA ALA A 34 6.73 -9.61 1.12
C ALA A 34 5.64 -8.71 0.57
N GLU A 35 4.41 -8.91 1.04
CA GLU A 35 3.28 -8.09 0.62
C GLU A 35 3.45 -6.66 1.10
N TYR A 36 3.93 -6.48 2.32
CA TYR A 36 4.18 -5.16 2.87
C TYR A 36 5.17 -4.39 2.01
N LYS A 37 6.29 -5.03 1.68
CA LYS A 37 7.32 -4.41 0.84
C LYS A 37 6.78 -4.03 -0.53
N GLU A 38 6.03 -4.94 -1.15
CA GLU A 38 5.49 -4.69 -2.48
C GLU A 38 4.50 -3.52 -2.44
N LEU A 39 3.62 -3.50 -1.45
CA LEU A 39 2.64 -2.42 -1.34
C LEU A 39 3.30 -1.07 -1.09
N THR A 40 4.32 -1.03 -0.23
CA THR A 40 5.01 0.23 0.03
C THR A 40 5.78 0.70 -1.20
N GLU A 41 6.35 -0.20 -1.99
CA GLU A 41 7.01 0.17 -3.24
C GLU A 41 6.00 0.73 -4.24
N LEU A 42 4.88 0.06 -4.41
CA LEU A 42 3.83 0.53 -5.32
C LEU A 42 3.31 1.90 -4.90
N LEU A 43 3.14 2.08 -3.59
CA LEU A 43 2.68 3.35 -3.06
C LEU A 43 3.68 4.47 -3.36
N ALA A 44 4.96 4.19 -3.16
CA ALA A 44 6.01 5.16 -3.45
C ALA A 44 6.05 5.52 -4.93
N GLN A 45 5.89 4.53 -5.80
CA GLN A 45 5.86 4.76 -7.24
C GLN A 45 4.67 5.63 -7.64
N GLN A 46 3.52 5.36 -7.06
CA GLN A 46 2.30 6.11 -7.35
C GLN A 46 2.42 7.55 -6.88
N GLU A 47 2.96 7.75 -5.69
CA GLU A 47 3.17 9.09 -5.17
C GLU A 47 4.18 9.87 -5.99
N SER A 48 5.23 9.20 -6.44
CA SER A 48 6.24 9.79 -7.30
C SER A 48 5.64 10.24 -8.63
N ALA A 49 4.76 9.41 -9.20
CA ALA A 49 4.08 9.73 -10.46
C ALA A 49 3.15 10.92 -10.29
N HIS A 50 2.56 11.05 -9.10
CA HIS A 50 1.64 12.15 -8.78
C HIS A 50 2.37 13.42 -8.37
N GLY A 51 3.56 13.28 -7.83
CA GLY A 51 4.30 14.38 -7.24
C GLY A 51 4.79 15.42 -8.22
N THR A 52 4.63 15.15 -9.48
CA THR A 52 5.00 16.09 -10.51
C THR A 52 3.77 16.66 -11.18
#